data_00cb216576af297181be66b9cbcf7059
#
_entry.id   00cb216576af297181be66b9cbcf7059
#
_cell.length_a   1.000
_cell.length_b   1.000
_cell.length_c   1.000
_cell.angle_alpha   90.00
_cell.angle_beta   90.00
_cell.angle_gamma   90.00
#
_symmetry.space_group_name_H-M   'P 1'
#
loop_
_entity.id
_entity.type
_entity.pdbx_description
1 polymer ?
#
loop_
_entity_poly.entity_id
_entity_poly.type
_entity_poly.pdbx_seq_one_letter_code
_entity_poly.pdbx_strand_id
1 'polypeptide(L)'
;MAFLREVREQTGGTEGMYIGALMGCRGDAYLGDAVLPSAQAKEFHSWAADIFAEAGAEFLYAGIMPALPEAIGMAQAMEQTGLPYIISFMIRKNGRLIDGTPISQAIAAVDASVDRPPLCFMTNCVHPAPLRQALLQRENRAKPELARFLGIQANASPLSPEELDGAQQLFCSGAQELAEQVVALEDIQPFKIFGGCCGTDETHMEALAQRLKEKL
;
A
#
# COMPACT_ATOMS: atom_id res chain seq x y z
N MET A 1 17.14 6.36 -9.31
CA MET A 1 16.27 7.08 -10.28
C MET A 1 16.81 7.05 -11.71
N ALA A 2 18.11 7.34 -11.98
CA ALA A 2 18.67 7.33 -13.36
C ALA A 2 18.42 6.00 -14.09
N PHE A 3 18.73 4.87 -13.47
CA PHE A 3 18.49 3.53 -14.02
C PHE A 3 17.00 3.30 -14.40
N LEU A 4 16.07 3.70 -13.55
CA LEU A 4 14.64 3.52 -13.84
C LEU A 4 14.16 4.38 -15.00
N ARG A 5 14.74 5.58 -15.17
CA ARG A 5 14.46 6.43 -16.35
C ARG A 5 14.98 5.78 -17.63
N GLU A 6 16.19 5.25 -17.59
CA GLU A 6 16.77 4.52 -18.72
C GLU A 6 15.90 3.31 -19.12
N VAL A 7 15.44 2.50 -18.16
CA VAL A 7 14.52 1.37 -18.40
C VAL A 7 13.23 1.87 -19.04
N ARG A 8 12.61 2.93 -18.50
CA ARG A 8 11.39 3.52 -19.06
C ARG A 8 11.56 3.96 -20.52
N GLU A 9 12.69 4.61 -20.83
CA GLU A 9 13.00 5.05 -22.20
C GLU A 9 13.20 3.86 -23.15
N GLN A 10 13.94 2.83 -22.71
CA GLN A 10 14.22 1.63 -23.51
C GLN A 10 12.95 0.79 -23.79
N THR A 11 12.00 0.80 -22.88
CA THR A 11 10.73 0.05 -23.06
C THR A 11 9.67 0.82 -23.86
N GLY A 12 9.95 2.05 -24.31
CA GLY A 12 8.99 2.89 -25.01
C GLY A 12 7.82 3.37 -24.15
N GLY A 13 7.89 3.15 -22.82
CA GLY A 13 6.84 3.45 -21.86
C GLY A 13 6.85 4.88 -21.33
N THR A 14 7.19 5.87 -22.13
CA THR A 14 7.31 7.26 -21.68
C THR A 14 5.99 7.89 -21.28
N GLU A 15 4.88 7.51 -21.92
CA GLU A 15 3.54 7.97 -21.55
C GLU A 15 2.89 7.02 -20.53
N GLY A 16 2.48 7.59 -19.37
CA GLY A 16 1.76 6.84 -18.33
C GLY A 16 2.61 6.04 -17.35
N MET A 17 3.95 6.02 -17.51
CA MET A 17 4.85 5.40 -16.54
C MET A 17 5.45 6.45 -15.58
N TYR A 18 5.13 6.34 -14.30
CA TYR A 18 5.67 7.19 -13.24
C TYR A 18 6.69 6.44 -12.40
N ILE A 19 7.77 7.11 -12.02
CA ILE A 19 8.84 6.55 -11.19
C ILE A 19 8.63 7.00 -9.75
N GLY A 20 8.16 6.07 -8.91
CA GLY A 20 7.97 6.29 -7.49
C GLY A 20 9.16 5.88 -6.65
N ALA A 21 9.27 6.45 -5.47
CA ALA A 21 10.20 6.00 -4.43
C ALA A 21 9.43 5.32 -3.30
N LEU A 22 9.79 4.06 -3.02
CA LEU A 22 9.23 3.29 -1.92
C LEU A 22 9.96 3.61 -0.62
N MET A 23 9.19 4.00 0.40
CA MET A 23 9.62 4.21 1.77
C MET A 23 8.93 3.20 2.70
N GLY A 24 9.68 2.53 3.54
CA GLY A 24 9.16 1.61 4.56
C GLY A 24 8.99 2.26 5.93
N CYS A 25 8.28 1.59 6.83
CA CYS A 25 8.23 1.95 8.25
C CYS A 25 9.58 1.70 8.94
N ARG A 26 9.70 2.17 10.18
CA ARG A 26 10.82 1.79 11.04
C ARG A 26 10.57 0.40 11.63
N GLY A 27 11.60 -0.44 11.57
CA GLY A 27 11.54 -1.80 12.12
C GLY A 27 10.67 -2.75 11.28
N ASP A 28 10.12 -3.76 11.94
CA ASP A 28 9.27 -4.77 11.31
C ASP A 28 7.80 -4.35 11.35
N ALA A 29 7.21 -4.17 10.16
CA ALA A 29 5.80 -3.80 10.01
C ALA A 29 4.83 -4.87 10.57
N TYR A 30 5.24 -6.10 10.64
CA TYR A 30 4.40 -7.21 11.11
C TYR A 30 4.40 -7.36 12.63
N LEU A 31 5.48 -6.95 13.28
CA LEU A 31 5.61 -6.94 14.74
C LEU A 31 5.14 -5.60 15.32
N GLY A 32 5.40 -4.49 14.66
CA GLY A 32 5.07 -3.15 15.14
C GLY A 32 5.85 -2.76 16.40
N ASP A 33 7.00 -3.40 16.63
CA ASP A 33 7.82 -3.25 17.83
C ASP A 33 8.64 -1.95 17.88
N ALA A 34 8.81 -1.32 16.72
CA ALA A 34 9.60 -0.10 16.55
C ALA A 34 8.77 1.11 16.06
N VAL A 35 7.45 1.06 16.22
CA VAL A 35 6.54 2.16 15.83
C VAL A 35 6.92 3.45 16.55
N LEU A 36 7.09 4.51 15.77
CA LEU A 36 7.45 5.84 16.29
C LEU A 36 6.21 6.69 16.58
N PRO A 37 6.24 7.53 17.65
CA PRO A 37 5.31 8.65 17.78
C PRO A 37 5.40 9.59 16.58
N SER A 38 4.30 10.25 16.20
CA SER A 38 4.19 11.01 14.94
C SER A 38 5.31 12.04 14.73
N ALA A 39 5.70 12.79 15.77
CA ALA A 39 6.77 13.78 15.65
C ALA A 39 8.13 13.14 15.35
N GLN A 40 8.43 12.02 16.02
CA GLN A 40 9.68 11.28 15.78
C GLN A 40 9.65 10.56 14.42
N ALA A 41 8.50 10.04 14.02
CA ALA A 41 8.32 9.44 12.70
C ALA A 41 8.54 10.48 11.59
N LYS A 42 8.00 11.69 11.74
CA LYS A 42 8.26 12.79 10.82
C LYS A 42 9.74 13.09 10.68
N GLU A 43 10.45 13.28 11.79
CA GLU A 43 11.90 13.54 11.80
C GLU A 43 12.67 12.40 11.13
N PHE A 44 12.37 11.16 11.49
CA PHE A 44 13.05 9.96 10.97
C PHE A 44 12.87 9.81 9.46
N HIS A 45 11.65 10.02 8.93
CA HIS A 45 11.34 9.79 7.53
C HIS A 45 11.66 10.98 6.61
N SER A 46 11.78 12.22 7.14
CA SER A 46 12.07 13.41 6.36
C SER A 46 13.35 13.30 5.56
N TRP A 47 14.42 12.76 6.16
CA TRP A 47 15.70 12.60 5.48
C TRP A 47 15.59 11.74 4.21
N ALA A 48 14.89 10.60 4.28
CA ALA A 48 14.72 9.73 3.11
C ALA A 48 13.79 10.35 2.06
N ALA A 49 12.73 11.03 2.50
CA ALA A 49 11.79 11.73 1.62
C ALA A 49 12.51 12.81 0.81
N ASP A 50 13.34 13.62 1.45
CA ASP A 50 14.11 14.69 0.80
C ASP A 50 15.10 14.12 -0.22
N ILE A 51 15.84 13.06 0.13
CA ILE A 51 16.80 12.41 -0.80
C ILE A 51 16.08 11.86 -2.04
N PHE A 52 14.91 11.24 -1.88
CA PHE A 52 14.16 10.72 -3.02
C PHE A 52 13.61 11.85 -3.89
N ALA A 53 13.16 12.94 -3.30
CA ALA A 53 12.73 14.12 -4.04
C ALA A 53 13.88 14.75 -4.83
N GLU A 54 15.04 14.95 -4.19
CA GLU A 54 16.27 15.47 -4.84
C GLU A 54 16.77 14.54 -5.95
N ALA A 55 16.65 13.21 -5.78
CA ALA A 55 16.97 12.23 -6.81
C ALA A 55 15.99 12.22 -7.98
N GLY A 56 14.91 12.99 -7.90
CA GLY A 56 13.90 13.17 -8.95
C GLY A 56 12.89 12.02 -9.02
N ALA A 57 12.43 11.53 -7.89
CA ALA A 57 11.22 10.74 -7.81
C ALA A 57 10.03 11.58 -8.29
N GLU A 58 9.07 10.96 -8.97
CA GLU A 58 7.87 11.64 -9.47
C GLU A 58 6.73 11.56 -8.46
N PHE A 59 6.76 10.60 -7.55
CA PHE A 59 5.90 10.49 -6.38
C PHE A 59 6.59 9.69 -5.27
N LEU A 60 6.09 9.79 -4.05
CA LEU A 60 6.53 8.98 -2.91
C LEU A 60 5.46 7.96 -2.54
N TYR A 61 5.89 6.78 -2.12
CA TYR A 61 5.02 5.69 -1.72
C TYR A 61 5.46 5.12 -0.36
N ALA A 62 4.65 5.34 0.67
CA ALA A 62 4.86 4.74 1.99
C ALA A 62 4.25 3.34 2.01
N GLY A 63 5.08 2.30 1.95
CA GLY A 63 4.65 0.91 2.00
C GLY A 63 4.62 0.35 3.42
N ILE A 64 3.63 -0.52 3.68
CA ILE A 64 3.50 -1.31 4.91
C ILE A 64 3.45 -0.45 6.19
N MET A 65 2.69 0.64 6.20
CA MET A 65 2.54 1.44 7.42
C MET A 65 1.75 0.64 8.48
N PRO A 66 2.38 0.24 9.60
CA PRO A 66 1.76 -0.69 10.55
C PRO A 66 0.79 -0.01 11.51
N ALA A 67 1.03 1.25 11.86
CA ALA A 67 0.33 1.95 12.91
C ALA A 67 0.06 3.41 12.56
N LEU A 68 -1.00 3.97 13.11
CA LEU A 68 -1.45 5.34 12.83
C LEU A 68 -0.41 6.41 13.19
N PRO A 69 0.26 6.39 14.35
CA PRO A 69 1.22 7.46 14.69
C PRO A 69 2.35 7.57 13.65
N GLU A 70 2.89 6.45 13.20
CA GLU A 70 3.96 6.44 12.21
C GLU A 70 3.46 6.84 10.82
N ALA A 71 2.24 6.41 10.43
CA ALA A 71 1.63 6.83 9.17
C ALA A 71 1.39 8.35 9.11
N ILE A 72 1.00 8.96 10.22
CA ILE A 72 0.88 10.44 10.33
C ILE A 72 2.25 11.10 10.12
N GLY A 73 3.28 10.67 10.85
CA GLY A 73 4.62 11.25 10.72
C GLY A 73 5.21 11.06 9.32
N MET A 74 5.01 9.90 8.72
CA MET A 74 5.39 9.62 7.34
C MET A 74 4.68 10.57 6.35
N ALA A 75 3.36 10.75 6.48
CA ALA A 75 2.61 11.67 5.63
C ALA A 75 3.11 13.11 5.75
N GLN A 76 3.38 13.58 6.98
CA GLN A 76 3.95 14.90 7.23
C GLN A 76 5.37 15.08 6.67
N ALA A 77 6.18 14.03 6.67
CA ALA A 77 7.51 14.06 6.04
C ALA A 77 7.40 14.13 4.51
N MET A 78 6.54 13.30 3.92
CA MET A 78 6.35 13.28 2.46
C MET A 78 5.73 14.59 1.93
N GLU A 79 4.75 15.15 2.64
CA GLU A 79 4.12 16.41 2.27
C GLU A 79 5.14 17.55 2.08
N GLN A 80 6.17 17.61 2.94
CA GLN A 80 7.20 18.67 2.91
C GLN A 80 8.00 18.69 1.61
N THR A 81 8.14 17.55 0.93
CA THR A 81 8.87 17.47 -0.34
C THR A 81 8.17 18.15 -1.52
N GLY A 82 6.87 18.42 -1.41
CA GLY A 82 6.07 18.94 -2.52
C GLY A 82 5.63 17.88 -3.54
N LEU A 83 6.12 16.67 -3.48
CA LEU A 83 5.74 15.60 -4.39
C LEU A 83 4.36 15.03 -4.05
N PRO A 84 3.63 14.49 -5.05
CA PRO A 84 2.49 13.62 -4.78
C PRO A 84 2.94 12.40 -3.96
N TYR A 85 2.07 11.89 -3.09
CA TYR A 85 2.41 10.72 -2.29
C TYR A 85 1.21 9.83 -1.99
N ILE A 86 1.50 8.56 -1.68
CA ILE A 86 0.53 7.52 -1.37
C ILE A 86 0.90 6.89 -0.03
N ILE A 87 -0.10 6.63 0.83
CA ILE A 87 0.08 5.89 2.08
C ILE A 87 -0.55 4.52 1.95
N SER A 88 0.23 3.47 2.18
CA SER A 88 -0.20 2.08 2.14
C SER A 88 -0.13 1.46 3.53
N PHE A 89 -1.27 0.99 4.02
CA PHE A 89 -1.39 0.40 5.35
C PHE A 89 -1.12 -1.11 5.34
N MET A 90 -0.48 -1.59 6.38
CA MET A 90 -0.50 -3.00 6.76
C MET A 90 -1.80 -3.29 7.53
N ILE A 91 -2.66 -4.14 6.98
CA ILE A 91 -3.99 -4.39 7.51
C ILE A 91 -4.10 -5.82 8.02
N ARG A 92 -4.54 -5.99 9.26
CA ARG A 92 -4.83 -7.28 9.87
C ARG A 92 -6.20 -7.81 9.42
N LYS A 93 -6.43 -9.12 9.56
CA LYS A 93 -7.71 -9.80 9.21
C LYS A 93 -8.94 -9.18 9.88
N ASN A 94 -8.76 -8.50 11.01
CA ASN A 94 -9.83 -7.81 11.73
C ASN A 94 -10.17 -6.40 11.19
N GLY A 95 -9.58 -5.98 10.08
CA GLY A 95 -9.84 -4.69 9.46
C GLY A 95 -9.18 -3.50 10.14
N ARG A 96 -8.10 -3.75 10.88
CA ARG A 96 -7.39 -2.75 11.68
C ARG A 96 -5.90 -2.79 11.41
N LEU A 97 -5.22 -1.67 11.64
CA LEU A 97 -3.78 -1.60 11.75
C LEU A 97 -3.33 -2.36 13.00
N ILE A 98 -2.02 -2.54 13.19
CA ILE A 98 -1.47 -3.31 14.32
C ILE A 98 -1.76 -2.66 15.68
N ASP A 99 -1.87 -1.33 15.73
CA ASP A 99 -2.23 -0.55 16.91
C ASP A 99 -3.75 -0.58 17.23
N GLY A 100 -4.53 -1.34 16.47
CA GLY A 100 -5.96 -1.47 16.63
C GLY A 100 -6.79 -0.40 15.91
N THR A 101 -6.19 0.55 15.20
CA THR A 101 -6.90 1.61 14.47
C THR A 101 -7.63 1.05 13.25
N PRO A 102 -8.95 1.27 13.08
CA PRO A 102 -9.69 0.91 11.85
C PRO A 102 -9.18 1.70 10.64
N ILE A 103 -9.28 1.10 9.44
CA ILE A 103 -8.83 1.73 8.17
C ILE A 103 -9.47 3.11 7.99
N SER A 104 -10.79 3.22 8.19
CA SER A 104 -11.51 4.48 8.02
C SER A 104 -11.01 5.59 8.96
N GLN A 105 -10.73 5.24 10.22
CA GLN A 105 -10.17 6.19 11.19
C GLN A 105 -8.72 6.58 10.86
N ALA A 106 -7.92 5.62 10.38
CA ALA A 106 -6.56 5.90 9.96
C ALA A 106 -6.53 6.90 8.79
N ILE A 107 -7.38 6.72 7.79
CA ILE A 107 -7.52 7.65 6.67
C ILE A 107 -7.90 9.05 7.16
N ALA A 108 -8.97 9.16 7.96
CA ALA A 108 -9.43 10.44 8.48
C ALA A 108 -8.35 11.17 9.30
N ALA A 109 -7.62 10.43 10.14
CA ALA A 109 -6.60 11.01 11.00
C ALA A 109 -5.36 11.47 10.22
N VAL A 110 -4.92 10.71 9.21
CA VAL A 110 -3.82 11.14 8.33
C VAL A 110 -4.24 12.38 7.54
N ASP A 111 -5.42 12.37 6.90
CA ASP A 111 -5.92 13.53 6.13
C ASP A 111 -6.03 14.80 7.00
N ALA A 112 -6.44 14.65 8.25
CA ALA A 112 -6.53 15.78 9.20
C ALA A 112 -5.18 16.27 9.73
N SER A 113 -4.09 15.53 9.53
CA SER A 113 -2.76 15.84 10.07
C SER A 113 -1.83 16.56 9.11
N VAL A 114 -2.28 16.80 7.86
CA VAL A 114 -1.50 17.40 6.77
C VAL A 114 -2.33 18.44 6.03
N ASP A 115 -1.67 19.45 5.46
CA ASP A 115 -2.32 20.46 4.63
C ASP A 115 -2.57 19.98 3.19
N ARG A 116 -1.68 19.11 2.68
CA ARG A 116 -1.80 18.45 1.38
C ARG A 116 -1.96 16.94 1.58
N PRO A 117 -3.19 16.42 1.53
CA PRO A 117 -3.44 15.00 1.76
C PRO A 117 -2.76 14.11 0.71
N PRO A 118 -2.52 12.82 1.03
CA PRO A 118 -2.06 11.82 0.06
C PRO A 118 -2.95 11.80 -1.19
N LEU A 119 -2.43 11.39 -2.34
CA LEU A 119 -3.26 11.11 -3.52
C LEU A 119 -4.36 10.11 -3.20
N CYS A 120 -4.00 9.07 -2.50
CA CYS A 120 -4.91 8.04 -2.00
C CYS A 120 -4.26 7.23 -0.89
N PHE A 121 -5.07 6.34 -0.32
CA PHE A 121 -4.63 5.28 0.57
C PHE A 121 -4.78 3.93 -0.11
N MET A 122 -3.96 2.96 0.28
CA MET A 122 -4.04 1.60 -0.21
C MET A 122 -3.51 0.59 0.82
N THR A 123 -3.44 -0.66 0.44
CA THR A 123 -2.76 -1.69 1.22
C THR A 123 -1.77 -2.46 0.36
N ASN A 124 -0.73 -2.98 0.98
CA ASN A 124 0.18 -3.93 0.35
C ASN A 124 0.51 -5.10 1.30
N CYS A 125 1.01 -6.18 0.73
CA CYS A 125 1.29 -7.43 1.47
C CYS A 125 0.09 -8.01 2.23
N VAL A 126 -1.10 -7.81 1.69
CA VAL A 126 -2.35 -8.39 2.20
C VAL A 126 -3.02 -9.17 1.07
N HIS A 127 -3.43 -10.41 1.35
CA HIS A 127 -4.20 -11.19 0.38
C HIS A 127 -5.62 -10.63 0.22
N PRO A 128 -6.25 -10.71 -0.99
CA PRO A 128 -7.58 -10.16 -1.23
C PRO A 128 -8.67 -10.69 -0.27
N ALA A 129 -8.62 -11.96 0.10
CA ALA A 129 -9.63 -12.58 0.96
C ALA A 129 -9.70 -11.95 2.38
N PRO A 130 -8.61 -11.82 3.16
CA PRO A 130 -8.64 -11.08 4.42
C PRO A 130 -8.94 -9.59 4.23
N LEU A 131 -8.50 -8.95 3.13
CA LEU A 131 -8.85 -7.56 2.84
C LEU A 131 -10.37 -7.40 2.64
N ARG A 132 -11.00 -8.31 1.89
CA ARG A 132 -12.45 -8.33 1.73
C ARG A 132 -13.18 -8.35 3.07
N GLN A 133 -12.74 -9.21 3.98
CA GLN A 133 -13.29 -9.29 5.33
C GLN A 133 -13.06 -7.99 6.12
N ALA A 134 -11.88 -7.41 6.01
CA ALA A 134 -11.51 -6.16 6.66
C ALA A 134 -12.42 -4.99 6.23
N LEU A 135 -12.68 -4.85 4.93
CA LEU A 135 -13.54 -3.79 4.38
C LEU A 135 -15.01 -3.95 4.77
N LEU A 136 -15.46 -5.18 5.02
CA LEU A 136 -16.84 -5.47 5.46
C LEU A 136 -17.05 -5.30 6.97
N GLN A 137 -16.01 -5.09 7.76
CA GLN A 137 -16.15 -4.80 9.19
C GLN A 137 -16.97 -3.52 9.43
N ARG A 138 -17.76 -3.51 10.52
CA ARG A 138 -18.67 -2.40 10.84
C ARG A 138 -17.97 -1.02 10.86
N GLU A 139 -16.74 -0.98 11.32
CA GLU A 139 -15.95 0.23 11.45
C GLU A 139 -15.45 0.77 10.11
N ASN A 140 -15.39 -0.09 9.08
CA ASN A 140 -14.92 0.28 7.74
C ASN A 140 -16.09 0.36 6.74
N ARG A 141 -17.04 -0.57 6.82
CA ARG A 141 -18.10 -0.71 5.84
C ARG A 141 -18.88 0.58 5.62
N ALA A 142 -18.99 0.99 4.35
CA ALA A 142 -19.75 2.17 3.91
C ALA A 142 -19.34 3.48 4.62
N LYS A 143 -18.10 3.57 5.09
CA LYS A 143 -17.56 4.82 5.64
C LYS A 143 -17.10 5.73 4.50
N PRO A 144 -17.42 7.02 4.52
CA PRO A 144 -17.07 7.96 3.44
C PRO A 144 -15.55 8.06 3.23
N GLU A 145 -14.76 7.88 4.28
CA GLU A 145 -13.29 7.91 4.21
C GLU A 145 -12.74 6.83 3.29
N LEU A 146 -13.45 5.69 3.18
CA LEU A 146 -13.05 4.59 2.30
C LEU A 146 -13.06 4.98 0.81
N ALA A 147 -13.75 6.07 0.42
CA ALA A 147 -13.67 6.60 -0.94
C ALA A 147 -12.24 6.99 -1.34
N ARG A 148 -11.36 7.18 -0.36
CA ARG A 148 -9.93 7.47 -0.55
C ARG A 148 -9.03 6.21 -0.53
N PHE A 149 -9.59 5.04 -0.20
CA PHE A 149 -8.87 3.77 -0.18
C PHE A 149 -8.95 3.10 -1.55
N LEU A 150 -7.95 3.33 -2.42
CA LEU A 150 -8.06 3.10 -3.85
C LEU A 150 -7.13 2.02 -4.40
N GLY A 151 -6.38 1.32 -3.57
CA GLY A 151 -5.41 0.38 -4.12
C GLY A 151 -5.08 -0.83 -3.28
N ILE A 152 -4.57 -1.85 -3.97
CA ILE A 152 -4.00 -3.06 -3.40
C ILE A 152 -2.76 -3.49 -4.18
N GLN A 153 -1.68 -3.81 -3.47
CA GLN A 153 -0.61 -4.69 -3.95
C GLN A 153 -0.75 -6.03 -3.22
N ALA A 154 -1.36 -6.98 -3.91
CA ALA A 154 -1.81 -8.23 -3.32
C ALA A 154 -0.65 -9.17 -2.95
N ASN A 155 -0.73 -9.79 -1.76
CA ASN A 155 0.08 -10.95 -1.41
C ASN A 155 -0.56 -12.19 -2.05
N ALA A 156 0.26 -13.10 -2.58
CA ALA A 156 -0.22 -14.34 -3.18
C ALA A 156 -0.70 -15.37 -2.13
N SER A 157 -0.27 -15.27 -0.88
CA SER A 157 -0.68 -16.19 0.19
C SER A 157 -1.82 -15.60 1.04
N PRO A 158 -2.88 -16.39 1.32
CA PRO A 158 -3.93 -16.01 2.26
C PRO A 158 -3.53 -16.19 3.73
N LEU A 159 -2.38 -16.80 4.00
CA LEU A 159 -1.87 -17.02 5.35
C LEU A 159 -1.41 -15.69 5.98
N SER A 160 -1.45 -15.63 7.30
CA SER A 160 -0.93 -14.48 8.02
C SER A 160 0.61 -14.47 8.03
N PRO A 161 1.24 -13.31 8.30
CA PRO A 161 2.69 -13.25 8.45
C PRO A 161 3.24 -14.25 9.47
N GLU A 162 2.52 -14.45 10.59
CA GLU A 162 2.90 -15.39 11.64
C GLU A 162 2.80 -16.85 11.18
N GLU A 163 1.87 -17.18 10.27
CA GLU A 163 1.75 -18.52 9.69
C GLU A 163 2.81 -18.79 8.61
N LEU A 164 3.35 -17.72 8.01
CA LEU A 164 4.39 -17.80 6.98
C LEU A 164 5.81 -17.74 7.57
N ASP A 165 5.96 -17.25 8.78
CA ASP A 165 7.26 -17.14 9.44
C ASP A 165 7.88 -18.54 9.63
N GLY A 166 9.12 -18.69 9.13
CA GLY A 166 9.83 -19.99 9.16
C GLY A 166 9.30 -21.06 8.19
N ALA A 167 8.36 -20.74 7.29
CA ALA A 167 7.82 -21.66 6.30
C ALA A 167 8.95 -22.17 5.37
N GLN A 168 9.02 -23.48 5.17
CA GLN A 168 10.03 -24.12 4.33
C GLN A 168 9.61 -24.28 2.86
N GLN A 169 8.37 -23.90 2.54
CA GLN A 169 7.81 -23.95 1.19
C GLN A 169 7.01 -22.68 0.90
N LEU A 170 6.93 -22.34 -0.38
CA LEU A 170 6.13 -21.22 -0.83
C LEU A 170 4.64 -21.61 -0.80
N PHE A 171 3.85 -20.83 -0.07
CA PHE A 171 2.38 -20.91 -0.10
C PHE A 171 1.86 -19.75 -0.94
N CYS A 172 1.38 -20.05 -2.15
CA CYS A 172 0.79 -19.04 -3.02
C CYS A 172 -0.48 -19.55 -3.70
N SER A 173 -1.44 -18.67 -3.88
CA SER A 173 -2.58 -18.90 -4.76
C SER A 173 -2.13 -18.90 -6.22
N GLY A 174 -2.84 -19.63 -7.07
CA GLY A 174 -2.58 -19.58 -8.50
C GLY A 174 -2.92 -18.19 -9.09
N ALA A 175 -2.23 -17.82 -10.18
CA ALA A 175 -2.35 -16.50 -10.78
C ALA A 175 -3.80 -16.11 -11.13
N GLN A 176 -4.58 -17.03 -11.72
CA GLN A 176 -5.97 -16.79 -12.07
C GLN A 176 -6.86 -16.61 -10.85
N GLU A 177 -6.68 -17.44 -9.84
CA GLU A 177 -7.43 -17.34 -8.57
C GLU A 177 -7.17 -16.01 -7.87
N LEU A 178 -5.90 -15.59 -7.78
CA LEU A 178 -5.54 -14.31 -7.19
C LEU A 178 -6.18 -13.15 -7.97
N ALA A 179 -6.09 -13.16 -9.29
CA ALA A 179 -6.66 -12.13 -10.15
C ALA A 179 -8.20 -12.01 -9.96
N GLU A 180 -8.90 -13.15 -9.91
CA GLU A 180 -10.35 -13.18 -9.65
C GLU A 180 -10.71 -12.58 -8.30
N GLN A 181 -9.96 -12.93 -7.26
CA GLN A 181 -10.20 -12.41 -5.92
C GLN A 181 -9.89 -10.91 -5.79
N VAL A 182 -8.83 -10.42 -6.47
CA VAL A 182 -8.52 -8.98 -6.51
C VAL A 182 -9.63 -8.21 -7.20
N VAL A 183 -10.06 -8.67 -8.38
CA VAL A 183 -11.12 -8.01 -9.16
C VAL A 183 -12.47 -8.04 -8.44
N ALA A 184 -12.76 -9.10 -7.67
CA ALA A 184 -13.98 -9.19 -6.86
C ALA A 184 -14.03 -8.17 -5.67
N LEU A 185 -12.92 -7.54 -5.31
CA LEU A 185 -12.92 -6.46 -4.32
C LEU A 185 -13.68 -5.22 -4.81
N GLU A 186 -13.74 -5.01 -6.13
CA GLU A 186 -14.47 -3.87 -6.71
C GLU A 186 -15.98 -3.88 -6.41
N ASP A 187 -16.54 -5.03 -6.07
CA ASP A 187 -17.94 -5.14 -5.62
C ASP A 187 -18.18 -4.45 -4.26
N ILE A 188 -17.12 -4.17 -3.51
CA ILE A 188 -17.17 -3.54 -2.19
C ILE A 188 -16.60 -2.12 -2.23
N GLN A 189 -15.50 -1.93 -2.97
CA GLN A 189 -14.73 -0.70 -2.99
C GLN A 189 -14.16 -0.47 -4.41
N PRO A 190 -14.38 0.71 -5.03
CA PRO A 190 -13.87 0.98 -6.37
C PRO A 190 -12.36 1.23 -6.34
N PHE A 191 -11.59 0.16 -6.49
CA PHE A 191 -10.13 0.25 -6.60
C PHE A 191 -9.69 0.88 -7.92
N LYS A 192 -8.53 1.56 -7.91
CA LYS A 192 -7.90 2.22 -9.08
C LYS A 192 -6.45 1.79 -9.28
N ILE A 193 -5.82 1.26 -8.23
CA ILE A 193 -4.42 0.86 -8.23
C ILE A 193 -4.36 -0.62 -7.89
N PHE A 194 -3.76 -1.40 -8.78
CA PHE A 194 -3.63 -2.84 -8.66
C PHE A 194 -2.18 -3.24 -8.84
N GLY A 195 -1.73 -4.20 -8.06
CA GLY A 195 -0.37 -4.72 -8.15
C GLY A 195 -0.17 -5.97 -7.33
N GLY A 196 1.03 -6.51 -7.41
CA GLY A 196 1.47 -7.66 -6.64
C GLY A 196 2.47 -7.29 -5.55
N CYS A 197 2.57 -8.14 -4.54
CA CYS A 197 3.55 -8.08 -3.46
C CYS A 197 4.19 -9.47 -3.27
N CYS A 198 4.43 -9.91 -2.06
CA CYS A 198 5.11 -11.17 -1.76
C CYS A 198 4.41 -12.38 -2.41
N GLY A 199 5.23 -13.24 -3.04
CA GLY A 199 4.77 -14.47 -3.70
C GLY A 199 4.12 -14.27 -5.07
N THR A 200 4.00 -13.03 -5.57
CA THR A 200 3.54 -12.77 -6.93
C THR A 200 4.71 -12.63 -7.91
N ASP A 201 4.46 -12.98 -9.16
CA ASP A 201 5.37 -12.87 -10.29
C ASP A 201 4.66 -12.30 -11.53
N GLU A 202 5.32 -12.31 -12.66
CA GLU A 202 4.79 -11.82 -13.93
C GLU A 202 3.51 -12.53 -14.36
N THR A 203 3.34 -13.81 -14.06
CA THR A 203 2.14 -14.57 -14.44
C THR A 203 0.91 -14.10 -13.67
N HIS A 204 1.09 -13.71 -12.40
CA HIS A 204 0.03 -13.10 -11.58
C HIS A 204 -0.37 -11.73 -12.12
N MET A 205 0.62 -10.91 -12.52
CA MET A 205 0.35 -9.57 -13.06
C MET A 205 -0.33 -9.63 -14.43
N GLU A 206 0.06 -10.59 -15.27
CA GLU A 206 -0.59 -10.81 -16.56
C GLU A 206 -2.05 -11.23 -16.40
N ALA A 207 -2.32 -12.22 -15.52
CA ALA A 207 -3.69 -12.67 -15.22
C ALA A 207 -4.55 -11.53 -14.68
N LEU A 208 -4.01 -10.71 -13.76
CA LEU A 208 -4.71 -9.57 -13.20
C LEU A 208 -5.01 -8.51 -14.28
N ALA A 209 -4.04 -8.18 -15.12
CA ALA A 209 -4.22 -7.22 -16.21
C ALA A 209 -5.28 -7.68 -17.23
N GLN A 210 -5.30 -8.98 -17.55
CA GLN A 210 -6.32 -9.56 -18.45
C GLN A 210 -7.71 -9.43 -17.83
N ARG A 211 -7.87 -9.82 -16.55
CA ARG A 211 -9.17 -9.72 -15.85
C ARG A 211 -9.69 -8.29 -15.72
N LEU A 212 -8.81 -7.33 -15.48
CA LEU A 212 -9.19 -5.91 -15.43
C LEU A 212 -9.66 -5.40 -16.79
N LYS A 213 -9.01 -5.82 -17.90
CA LYS A 213 -9.44 -5.45 -19.28
C LYS A 213 -10.82 -6.00 -19.64
N GLU A 214 -11.19 -7.18 -19.12
CA GLU A 214 -12.51 -7.77 -19.39
C GLU A 214 -13.66 -6.99 -18.70
N LYS A 215 -13.35 -6.18 -17.69
CA LYS A 215 -14.34 -5.37 -16.94
C LYS A 215 -14.51 -3.94 -17.48
N LEU A 216 -13.58 -3.47 -18.30
CA LEU A 216 -13.60 -2.15 -18.94
C LEU A 216 -14.42 -2.15 -20.22
#